data_d2f03fa5f3857b5b7868846a77504ffd
#
_entry.id   d2f03fa5f3857b5b7868846a77504ffd
#
_cell.length_a   1.000
_cell.length_b   1.000
_cell.length_c   1.000
_cell.angle_alpha   90.00
_cell.angle_beta   90.00
_cell.angle_gamma   90.00
#
_symmetry.space_group_name_H-M   'P 1'
#
loop_
_entity.id
_entity.type
_entity.pdbx_description
1 polymer ?
#
loop_
_entity_poly.entity_id
_entity_poly.type
_entity_poly.pdbx_seq_one_letter_code
_entity_poly.pdbx_strand_id
1 'polypeptide(L)'
;PGVANYERLEFLGDAVLELVSTETLFTIHPDMTEGQLAKMRAKAVSEDALSAIAKTKLKVGPYILLGHGEAEQGGAEKNSILCDIVESLIGATFLEHGIDEARKVIHRLIDDTLAEVATEGPALDWKTSLTVKAHGLGKEEPVYHMEVSGPEYAQIFTARVSLGEERRHRIGIGQ
;
A
#
# COMPACT_ATOMS: atom_id res chain seq x y z
N PRO A 1 20.62 -3.53 -30.80
CA PRO A 1 20.36 -2.45 -29.87
C PRO A 1 18.87 -2.48 -29.55
N GLY A 2 18.52 -2.76 -28.29
CA GLY A 2 17.12 -2.77 -27.84
C GLY A 2 16.51 -1.38 -27.98
N VAL A 3 15.20 -1.34 -28.21
CA VAL A 3 14.44 -0.10 -28.14
C VAL A 3 14.53 0.41 -26.69
N ALA A 4 14.72 1.72 -26.50
CA ALA A 4 14.68 2.31 -25.17
C ALA A 4 13.29 2.01 -24.56
N ASN A 5 13.27 1.55 -23.32
CA ASN A 5 12.06 1.27 -22.57
C ASN A 5 12.03 2.11 -21.28
N TYR A 6 10.95 2.00 -20.54
CA TYR A 6 10.73 2.81 -19.33
C TYR A 6 11.35 2.19 -18.05
N GLU A 7 11.81 0.95 -18.05
CA GLU A 7 12.25 0.19 -16.86
C GLU A 7 13.28 0.94 -15.98
N ARG A 8 14.21 1.66 -16.60
CA ARG A 8 15.20 2.44 -15.84
C ARG A 8 14.60 3.69 -15.19
N LEU A 9 13.59 4.27 -15.81
CA LEU A 9 12.85 5.41 -15.24
C LEU A 9 11.92 4.94 -14.12
N GLU A 10 11.26 3.81 -14.30
CA GLU A 10 10.46 3.12 -13.29
C GLU A 10 11.31 2.87 -12.03
N PHE A 11 12.46 2.19 -12.17
CA PHE A 11 13.37 1.93 -11.06
C PHE A 11 13.77 3.18 -10.28
N LEU A 12 14.05 4.29 -10.97
CA LEU A 12 14.38 5.56 -10.32
C LEU A 12 13.14 6.20 -9.70
N GLY A 13 12.01 6.15 -10.40
CA GLY A 13 10.76 6.75 -9.96
C GLY A 13 10.19 6.09 -8.73
N ASP A 14 10.25 4.75 -8.64
CA ASP A 14 9.91 4.00 -7.45
C ASP A 14 10.69 4.51 -6.22
N ALA A 15 12.01 4.61 -6.32
CA ALA A 15 12.85 5.12 -5.23
C ALA A 15 12.49 6.56 -4.81
N VAL A 16 12.15 7.44 -5.76
CA VAL A 16 11.74 8.82 -5.49
C VAL A 16 10.35 8.85 -4.84
N LEU A 17 9.41 8.04 -5.33
CA LEU A 17 8.07 7.91 -4.77
C LEU A 17 8.13 7.38 -3.33
N GLU A 18 8.92 6.34 -3.10
CA GLU A 18 9.16 5.77 -1.77
C GLU A 18 9.75 6.80 -0.79
N LEU A 19 10.73 7.59 -1.23
CA LEU A 19 11.33 8.63 -0.41
C LEU A 19 10.30 9.69 -0.01
N VAL A 20 9.57 10.25 -0.98
CA VAL A 20 8.63 11.35 -0.74
C VAL A 20 7.44 10.88 0.10
N SER A 21 6.87 9.72 -0.20
CA SER A 21 5.76 9.16 0.57
C SER A 21 6.18 8.83 2.01
N THR A 22 7.40 8.31 2.22
CA THR A 22 7.95 8.06 3.55
C THR A 22 8.12 9.34 4.35
N GLU A 23 8.76 10.36 3.77
CA GLU A 23 8.97 11.65 4.43
C GLU A 23 7.64 12.32 4.80
N THR A 24 6.65 12.24 3.90
CA THR A 24 5.31 12.75 4.14
C THR A 24 4.66 12.07 5.34
N LEU A 25 4.59 10.74 5.33
CA LEU A 25 3.99 9.97 6.42
C LEU A 25 4.72 10.19 7.76
N PHE A 26 6.04 10.18 7.74
CA PHE A 26 6.88 10.44 8.92
C PHE A 26 6.58 11.81 9.53
N THR A 27 6.38 12.82 8.69
CA THR A 27 6.16 14.20 9.16
C THR A 27 4.75 14.39 9.71
N ILE A 28 3.73 13.83 9.06
CA ILE A 28 2.33 14.04 9.44
C ILE A 28 1.84 13.11 10.55
N HIS A 29 2.56 12.01 10.83
CA HIS A 29 2.21 11.01 11.84
C HIS A 29 3.35 10.74 12.84
N PRO A 30 3.74 11.75 13.66
CA PRO A 30 4.90 11.65 14.56
C PRO A 30 4.75 10.58 15.66
N ASP A 31 3.52 10.20 15.98
CA ASP A 31 3.22 9.22 17.04
C ASP A 31 3.07 7.78 16.53
N MET A 32 3.17 7.56 15.22
CA MET A 32 3.05 6.22 14.64
C MET A 32 4.37 5.46 14.67
N THR A 33 4.27 4.15 14.87
CA THR A 33 5.42 3.25 14.80
C THR A 33 5.90 3.04 13.36
N GLU A 34 7.16 2.63 13.19
CA GLU A 34 7.72 2.26 11.89
C GLU A 34 6.81 1.28 11.12
N GLY A 35 6.35 0.21 11.81
CA GLY A 35 5.50 -0.80 11.17
C GLY A 35 4.15 -0.24 10.69
N GLN A 36 3.58 0.74 11.40
CA GLN A 36 2.36 1.43 10.98
C GLN A 36 2.61 2.29 9.75
N LEU A 37 3.67 3.10 9.78
CA LEU A 37 4.06 3.96 8.66
C LEU A 37 4.39 3.14 7.41
N ALA A 38 5.13 2.02 7.56
CA ALA A 38 5.46 1.14 6.44
C ALA A 38 4.22 0.51 5.79
N LYS A 39 3.24 0.08 6.59
CA LYS A 39 1.97 -0.44 6.07
C LYS A 39 1.15 0.61 5.35
N MET A 40 1.06 1.82 5.89
CA MET A 40 0.38 2.93 5.24
C MET A 40 1.02 3.26 3.90
N ARG A 41 2.35 3.36 3.86
CA ARG A 41 3.09 3.59 2.63
C ARG A 41 2.81 2.49 1.61
N ALA A 42 3.04 1.22 1.97
CA ALA A 42 2.83 0.09 1.08
C ALA A 42 1.41 0.04 0.48
N LYS A 43 0.40 0.50 1.21
CA LYS A 43 -0.97 0.60 0.70
C LYS A 43 -1.15 1.80 -0.22
N ALA A 44 -0.63 2.98 0.16
CA ALA A 44 -0.80 4.22 -0.59
C ALA A 44 -0.11 4.20 -1.97
N VAL A 45 1.03 3.48 -2.07
CA VAL A 45 1.80 3.36 -3.32
C VAL A 45 1.77 1.93 -3.89
N SER A 46 0.75 1.14 -3.55
CA SER A 46 0.57 -0.19 -4.11
C SER A 46 0.29 -0.15 -5.62
N GLU A 47 0.56 -1.27 -6.31
CA GLU A 47 0.21 -1.45 -7.72
C GLU A 47 -1.24 -1.06 -8.01
N ASP A 48 -2.19 -1.49 -7.15
CA ASP A 48 -3.60 -1.16 -7.31
C ASP A 48 -3.86 0.35 -7.18
N ALA A 49 -3.23 1.01 -6.20
CA ALA A 49 -3.37 2.45 -6.01
C ALA A 49 -2.79 3.24 -7.19
N LEU A 50 -1.56 2.92 -7.61
CA LEU A 50 -0.91 3.62 -8.72
C LEU A 50 -1.59 3.35 -10.06
N SER A 51 -2.03 2.12 -10.31
CA SER A 51 -2.79 1.81 -11.53
C SER A 51 -4.14 2.50 -11.58
N ALA A 52 -4.83 2.65 -10.43
CA ALA A 52 -6.05 3.45 -10.35
C ALA A 52 -5.79 4.94 -10.67
N ILE A 53 -4.70 5.50 -10.17
CA ILE A 53 -4.25 6.87 -10.50
C ILE A 53 -3.96 7.00 -12.00
N ALA A 54 -3.24 6.03 -12.58
CA ALA A 54 -2.97 5.99 -14.02
C ALA A 54 -4.24 6.02 -14.87
N LYS A 55 -5.26 5.26 -14.46
CA LYS A 55 -6.55 5.15 -15.15
C LYS A 55 -7.43 6.38 -14.97
N THR A 56 -7.54 6.90 -13.75
CA THR A 56 -8.54 7.91 -13.40
C THR A 56 -8.02 9.33 -13.50
N LYS A 57 -6.84 9.60 -12.93
CA LYS A 57 -6.24 10.95 -12.91
C LYS A 57 -5.45 11.23 -14.19
N LEU A 58 -4.53 10.32 -14.55
CA LEU A 58 -3.62 10.56 -15.68
C LEU A 58 -4.18 10.11 -17.02
N LYS A 59 -5.02 9.08 -17.05
CA LYS A 59 -5.63 8.50 -18.26
C LYS A 59 -4.58 8.13 -19.31
N VAL A 60 -3.47 7.52 -18.87
CA VAL A 60 -2.29 7.28 -19.71
C VAL A 60 -2.44 6.15 -20.71
N GLY A 61 -3.37 5.21 -20.52
CA GLY A 61 -3.51 4.01 -21.36
C GLY A 61 -3.38 4.25 -22.86
N PRO A 62 -4.11 5.22 -23.46
CA PRO A 62 -4.03 5.50 -24.89
C PRO A 62 -2.67 6.01 -25.39
N TYR A 63 -1.79 6.43 -24.49
CA TYR A 63 -0.48 7.01 -24.82
C TYR A 63 0.68 6.04 -24.61
N ILE A 64 0.41 4.84 -24.07
CA ILE A 64 1.44 3.83 -23.81
C ILE A 64 1.80 3.15 -25.12
N LEU A 65 3.09 3.19 -25.48
CA LEU A 65 3.62 2.48 -26.64
C LEU A 65 4.01 1.06 -26.21
N LEU A 66 3.26 0.09 -26.66
CA LEU A 66 3.44 -1.33 -26.34
C LEU A 66 4.03 -2.11 -27.53
N GLY A 67 4.80 -3.15 -27.21
CA GLY A 67 5.14 -4.17 -28.19
C GLY A 67 3.87 -4.88 -28.69
N HIS A 68 3.92 -5.43 -29.91
CA HIS A 68 2.75 -6.04 -30.58
C HIS A 68 2.04 -7.10 -29.72
N GLY A 69 2.79 -8.03 -29.13
CA GLY A 69 2.20 -9.08 -28.30
C GLY A 69 1.56 -8.57 -27.01
N GLU A 70 2.11 -7.52 -26.39
CA GLU A 70 1.54 -6.91 -25.18
C GLU A 70 0.29 -6.10 -25.50
N ALA A 71 0.29 -5.41 -26.64
CA ALA A 71 -0.87 -4.67 -27.13
C ALA A 71 -2.08 -5.60 -27.41
N GLU A 72 -1.85 -6.77 -28.03
CA GLU A 72 -2.89 -7.77 -28.29
C GLU A 72 -3.48 -8.37 -27.00
N GLN A 73 -2.71 -8.38 -25.89
CA GLN A 73 -3.14 -8.89 -24.60
C GLN A 73 -3.77 -7.81 -23.69
N GLY A 74 -4.04 -6.63 -24.23
CA GLY A 74 -4.64 -5.55 -23.47
C GLY A 74 -3.67 -4.89 -22.48
N GLY A 75 -2.38 -4.86 -22.78
CA GLY A 75 -1.33 -4.35 -21.90
C GLY A 75 -1.56 -2.91 -21.43
N ALA A 76 -2.23 -2.07 -22.21
CA ALA A 76 -2.57 -0.70 -21.84
C ALA A 76 -3.51 -0.60 -20.60
N GLU A 77 -4.17 -1.69 -20.22
CA GLU A 77 -5.07 -1.77 -19.08
C GLU A 77 -4.51 -2.63 -17.92
N LYS A 78 -3.36 -3.27 -18.10
CA LYS A 78 -2.72 -4.07 -17.07
C LYS A 78 -2.24 -3.20 -15.92
N ASN A 79 -2.61 -3.56 -14.69
CA ASN A 79 -2.26 -2.80 -13.50
C ASN A 79 -0.75 -2.63 -13.33
N SER A 80 0.03 -3.69 -13.55
CA SER A 80 1.49 -3.62 -13.45
C SER A 80 2.08 -2.59 -14.42
N ILE A 81 1.71 -2.63 -15.70
CA ILE A 81 2.20 -1.66 -16.70
C ILE A 81 1.79 -0.23 -16.35
N LEU A 82 0.56 -0.05 -15.88
CA LEU A 82 0.06 1.27 -15.48
C LEU A 82 0.78 1.81 -14.24
N CYS A 83 1.10 0.95 -13.28
CA CYS A 83 1.93 1.27 -12.12
C CYS A 83 3.32 1.74 -12.57
N ASP A 84 4.01 0.91 -13.36
CA ASP A 84 5.35 1.18 -13.88
C ASP A 84 5.42 2.52 -14.64
N ILE A 85 4.36 2.84 -15.41
CA ILE A 85 4.29 4.11 -16.14
C ILE A 85 4.18 5.31 -15.18
N VAL A 86 3.40 5.20 -14.10
CA VAL A 86 3.33 6.28 -13.08
C VAL A 86 4.69 6.51 -12.46
N GLU A 87 5.37 5.46 -12.06
CA GLU A 87 6.73 5.54 -11.50
C GLU A 87 7.71 6.11 -12.53
N SER A 88 7.65 5.67 -13.77
CA SER A 88 8.49 6.20 -14.85
C SER A 88 8.30 7.69 -15.09
N LEU A 89 7.08 8.20 -15.00
CA LEU A 89 6.78 9.63 -15.11
C LEU A 89 7.37 10.42 -13.93
N ILE A 90 7.34 9.85 -12.72
CA ILE A 90 7.98 10.42 -11.54
C ILE A 90 9.50 10.45 -11.73
N GLY A 91 10.10 9.35 -12.19
CA GLY A 91 11.54 9.27 -12.48
C GLY A 91 11.98 10.26 -13.53
N ALA A 92 11.22 10.41 -14.61
CA ALA A 92 11.50 11.41 -15.65
C ALA A 92 11.39 12.85 -15.11
N THR A 93 10.36 13.13 -14.30
CA THR A 93 10.21 14.44 -13.65
C THR A 93 11.37 14.76 -12.74
N PHE A 94 11.82 13.77 -11.96
CA PHE A 94 12.97 13.93 -11.07
C PHE A 94 14.26 14.23 -11.85
N LEU A 95 14.52 13.53 -12.94
CA LEU A 95 15.72 13.75 -13.75
C LEU A 95 15.74 15.12 -14.40
N GLU A 96 14.61 15.58 -14.88
CA GLU A 96 14.53 16.86 -15.62
C GLU A 96 14.46 18.08 -14.69
N HIS A 97 13.74 17.95 -13.57
CA HIS A 97 13.36 19.10 -12.73
C HIS A 97 13.80 18.98 -11.27
N GLY A 98 14.39 17.86 -10.88
CA GLY A 98 14.83 17.61 -9.51
C GLY A 98 13.75 17.23 -8.52
N ILE A 99 14.14 17.06 -7.26
CA ILE A 99 13.29 16.50 -6.20
C ILE A 99 12.08 17.39 -5.86
N ASP A 100 12.25 18.71 -5.91
CA ASP A 100 11.18 19.62 -5.50
C ASP A 100 9.97 19.57 -6.45
N GLU A 101 10.20 19.45 -7.75
CA GLU A 101 9.12 19.29 -8.72
C GLU A 101 8.55 17.87 -8.70
N ALA A 102 9.40 16.86 -8.57
CA ALA A 102 8.93 15.48 -8.38
C ALA A 102 8.03 15.36 -7.15
N ARG A 103 8.39 16.00 -6.03
CA ARG A 103 7.58 16.07 -4.81
C ARG A 103 6.18 16.65 -5.08
N LYS A 104 6.10 17.75 -5.79
CA LYS A 104 4.81 18.37 -6.15
C LYS A 104 3.94 17.45 -7.01
N VAL A 105 4.56 16.75 -7.96
CA VAL A 105 3.86 15.78 -8.80
C VAL A 105 3.35 14.62 -7.95
N ILE A 106 4.20 14.04 -7.12
CA ILE A 106 3.83 12.93 -6.23
C ILE A 106 2.66 13.31 -5.34
N HIS A 107 2.72 14.45 -4.65
CA HIS A 107 1.61 14.92 -3.80
C HIS A 107 0.30 15.05 -4.56
N ARG A 108 0.31 15.61 -5.77
CA ARG A 108 -0.91 15.68 -6.59
C ARG A 108 -1.49 14.31 -6.94
N LEU A 109 -0.64 13.30 -7.03
CA LEU A 109 -1.06 11.94 -7.36
C LEU A 109 -1.60 11.19 -6.14
N ILE A 110 -0.88 11.20 -5.02
CA ILE A 110 -1.10 10.26 -3.91
C ILE A 110 -1.74 10.88 -2.66
N ASP A 111 -1.89 12.20 -2.52
CA ASP A 111 -2.40 12.80 -1.27
C ASP A 111 -3.81 12.31 -0.91
N ASP A 112 -4.69 12.14 -1.90
CA ASP A 112 -6.03 11.57 -1.66
C ASP A 112 -5.92 10.14 -1.11
N THR A 113 -5.05 9.32 -1.70
CA THR A 113 -4.82 7.94 -1.27
C THR A 113 -4.19 7.88 0.12
N LEU A 114 -3.23 8.79 0.41
CA LEU A 114 -2.66 8.92 1.75
C LEU A 114 -3.71 9.29 2.79
N ALA A 115 -4.61 10.21 2.47
CA ALA A 115 -5.71 10.60 3.34
C ALA A 115 -6.70 9.45 3.57
N GLU A 116 -7.05 8.69 2.53
CA GLU A 116 -7.90 7.50 2.64
C GLU A 116 -7.28 6.45 3.57
N VAL A 117 -6.00 6.12 3.33
CA VAL A 117 -5.27 5.15 4.17
C VAL A 117 -5.17 5.63 5.61
N ALA A 118 -4.98 6.93 5.86
CA ALA A 118 -4.95 7.51 7.20
C ALA A 118 -6.30 7.41 7.92
N THR A 119 -7.43 7.54 7.20
CA THR A 119 -8.78 7.42 7.79
C THR A 119 -9.13 5.99 8.18
N GLU A 120 -8.57 4.99 7.50
CA GLU A 120 -8.74 3.58 7.88
C GLU A 120 -8.08 3.28 9.25
N GLY A 121 -7.19 4.16 9.69
CA GLY A 121 -6.61 4.19 11.04
C GLY A 121 -5.74 2.98 11.35
N PRO A 122 -5.38 2.78 12.64
CA PRO A 122 -4.62 1.61 13.10
C PRO A 122 -5.39 0.28 12.93
N ALA A 123 -6.57 0.29 12.29
CA ALA A 123 -7.32 -0.88 11.86
C ALA A 123 -6.48 -1.88 11.03
N LEU A 124 -5.38 -1.42 10.43
CA LEU A 124 -4.47 -2.27 9.66
C LEU A 124 -3.66 -3.25 10.54
N ASP A 125 -3.62 -3.07 11.84
CA ASP A 125 -2.96 -4.02 12.76
C ASP A 125 -3.63 -4.10 14.13
N TRP A 126 -4.86 -4.60 14.14
CA TRP A 126 -5.59 -4.85 15.38
C TRP A 126 -4.83 -5.78 16.33
N LYS A 127 -4.00 -6.71 15.82
CA LYS A 127 -3.20 -7.61 16.63
C LYS A 127 -2.14 -6.85 17.41
N THR A 128 -1.31 -6.05 16.70
CA THR A 128 -0.29 -5.22 17.35
C THR A 128 -0.92 -4.17 18.27
N SER A 129 -1.97 -3.49 17.83
CA SER A 129 -2.67 -2.50 18.66
C SER A 129 -3.24 -3.12 19.95
N LEU A 130 -3.80 -4.33 19.86
CA LEU A 130 -4.30 -5.05 21.03
C LEU A 130 -3.15 -5.47 21.96
N THR A 131 -2.04 -5.95 21.43
CA THR A 131 -0.85 -6.31 22.19
C THR A 131 -0.28 -5.12 22.96
N VAL A 132 -0.08 -3.98 22.28
CA VAL A 132 0.42 -2.74 22.90
C VAL A 132 -0.53 -2.28 24.01
N LYS A 133 -1.84 -2.29 23.75
CA LYS A 133 -2.85 -1.90 24.74
C LYS A 133 -2.91 -2.86 25.93
N ALA A 134 -2.77 -4.17 25.67
CA ALA A 134 -2.70 -5.18 26.74
C ALA A 134 -1.49 -4.96 27.64
N HIS A 135 -0.31 -4.76 27.08
CA HIS A 135 0.91 -4.44 27.83
C HIS A 135 0.77 -3.12 28.62
N GLY A 136 0.22 -2.08 28.02
CA GLY A 136 -0.04 -0.80 28.71
C GLY A 136 -1.01 -0.92 29.91
N LEU A 137 -1.85 -1.94 29.91
CA LEU A 137 -2.77 -2.29 31.01
C LEU A 137 -2.19 -3.34 31.96
N GLY A 138 -0.91 -3.72 31.81
CA GLY A 138 -0.25 -4.77 32.61
C GLY A 138 -0.86 -6.16 32.39
N LYS A 139 -1.45 -6.41 31.22
CA LYS A 139 -2.01 -7.71 30.82
C LYS A 139 -0.99 -8.50 30.03
N GLU A 140 -1.17 -9.83 30.02
CA GLU A 140 -0.39 -10.73 29.18
C GLU A 140 -0.70 -10.51 27.69
N GLU A 141 0.16 -11.06 26.82
CA GLU A 141 -0.03 -11.00 25.39
C GLU A 141 -1.34 -11.66 24.95
N PRO A 142 -2.03 -11.07 23.95
CA PRO A 142 -3.22 -11.67 23.35
C PRO A 142 -2.91 -13.01 22.69
N VAL A 143 -3.68 -14.04 23.04
CA VAL A 143 -3.59 -15.36 22.41
C VAL A 143 -4.73 -15.52 21.41
N TYR A 144 -4.38 -15.84 20.17
CA TYR A 144 -5.31 -16.01 19.07
C TYR A 144 -5.54 -17.48 18.77
N HIS A 145 -6.79 -17.90 18.70
CA HIS A 145 -7.20 -19.23 18.29
C HIS A 145 -8.01 -19.13 17.01
N MET A 146 -7.60 -19.90 16.00
CA MET A 146 -8.29 -19.98 14.71
C MET A 146 -8.99 -21.34 14.61
N GLU A 147 -10.30 -21.30 14.33
CA GLU A 147 -11.09 -22.48 14.02
C GLU A 147 -11.53 -22.39 12.56
N VAL A 148 -11.39 -23.48 11.83
CA VAL A 148 -11.84 -23.57 10.43
C VAL A 148 -13.00 -24.53 10.38
N SER A 149 -14.11 -24.13 9.77
CA SER A 149 -15.32 -24.93 9.58
C SER A 149 -15.87 -24.78 8.17
N GLY A 150 -16.69 -25.74 7.74
CA GLY A 150 -17.27 -25.74 6.39
C GLY A 150 -16.48 -26.60 5.40
N PRO A 151 -17.03 -26.85 4.22
CA PRO A 151 -16.38 -27.62 3.16
C PRO A 151 -15.24 -26.82 2.52
N GLU A 152 -14.31 -27.51 1.84
CA GLU A 152 -13.11 -26.88 1.23
C GLU A 152 -13.41 -25.68 0.32
N TYR A 153 -14.55 -25.70 -0.37
CA TYR A 153 -14.97 -24.63 -1.28
C TYR A 153 -15.73 -23.47 -0.61
N ALA A 154 -16.02 -23.58 0.72
CA ALA A 154 -16.71 -22.55 1.49
C ALA A 154 -16.27 -22.61 2.96
N GLN A 155 -14.99 -22.42 3.21
CA GLN A 155 -14.42 -22.44 4.56
C GLN A 155 -14.78 -21.16 5.32
N ILE A 156 -15.24 -21.32 6.56
CA ILE A 156 -15.47 -20.23 7.51
C ILE A 156 -14.34 -20.25 8.53
N PHE A 157 -13.63 -19.14 8.64
CA PHE A 157 -12.56 -18.94 9.61
C PHE A 157 -13.11 -18.16 10.80
N THR A 158 -13.10 -18.79 11.98
CA THR A 158 -13.51 -18.12 13.22
C THR A 158 -12.28 -17.83 14.05
N ALA A 159 -11.99 -16.54 14.29
CA ALA A 159 -10.91 -16.10 15.15
C ALA A 159 -11.44 -15.81 16.55
N ARG A 160 -10.76 -16.32 17.58
CA ARG A 160 -10.99 -15.98 18.98
C ARG A 160 -9.74 -15.40 19.57
N VAL A 161 -9.87 -14.34 20.36
CA VAL A 161 -8.75 -13.73 21.10
C VAL A 161 -9.05 -13.76 22.59
N SER A 162 -8.04 -14.08 23.40
CA SER A 162 -8.08 -14.05 24.86
C SER A 162 -6.88 -13.28 25.42
N LEU A 163 -7.07 -12.64 26.58
CA LEU A 163 -6.04 -11.93 27.33
C LEU A 163 -5.85 -12.60 28.71
N GLY A 164 -4.60 -12.97 29.03
CA GLY A 164 -4.20 -13.54 30.31
C GLY A 164 -4.69 -14.98 30.58
N GLU A 165 -4.36 -15.51 31.77
CA GLU A 165 -4.68 -16.87 32.18
C GLU A 165 -6.19 -17.16 32.33
N GLU A 166 -7.00 -16.13 32.52
CA GLU A 166 -8.46 -16.30 32.56
C GLU A 166 -9.02 -16.50 31.17
N ARG A 167 -9.00 -17.75 30.70
CA ARG A 167 -9.60 -18.23 29.43
C ARG A 167 -11.08 -17.87 29.23
N ARG A 168 -11.67 -17.02 30.06
CA ARG A 168 -13.10 -16.68 30.09
C ARG A 168 -13.45 -15.34 29.43
N HIS A 169 -12.50 -14.50 29.09
CA HIS A 169 -12.83 -13.23 28.48
C HIS A 169 -12.72 -13.33 26.95
N ARG A 170 -13.83 -13.67 26.31
CA ARG A 170 -14.02 -13.46 24.87
C ARG A 170 -14.02 -11.97 24.60
N ILE A 171 -13.04 -11.47 23.88
CA ILE A 171 -12.95 -10.05 23.51
C ILE A 171 -13.60 -9.81 22.15
N GLY A 172 -13.64 -10.81 21.27
CA GLY A 172 -14.28 -10.70 19.95
C GLY A 172 -14.28 -12.01 19.18
N ILE A 173 -15.26 -12.15 18.29
CA ILE A 173 -15.34 -13.19 17.27
C ILE A 173 -15.49 -12.45 15.94
N GLY A 174 -14.59 -12.73 14.98
CA GLY A 174 -14.68 -12.27 13.60
C GLY A 174 -14.92 -13.45 12.66
N GLN A 175 -15.66 -13.23 11.59
CA GLN A 175 -15.86 -14.15 10.46
C GLN A 175 -15.21 -13.56 9.21
#